data_3df4deefa526ffca67c19f4dd6d4a6cc
#
_entry.id   3df4deefa526ffca67c19f4dd6d4a6cc
#
_cell.length_a   1.000
_cell.length_b   1.000
_cell.length_c   1.000
_cell.angle_alpha   90.00
_cell.angle_beta   90.00
_cell.angle_gamma   90.00
#
_symmetry.space_group_name_H-M   'P 1'
#
loop_
_entity.id
_entity.type
_entity.pdbx_description
1 polymer ?
#
loop_
_entity_poly.entity_id
_entity_poly.type
_entity_poly.pdbx_seq_one_letter_code
_entity_poly.pdbx_strand_id
1 'polypeptide(L)'
;MANEINVQNLIIGFGKAGKALAGFLAKRGEKTALVERSKQRYGGTCINVACIPSKSLEYSARLSAAEGGSFEEKARRYAAAIAEKRRLTAMLRQKNYDKVAGTGADILDGEARFIDAHTVCVTAEDGAETQVHAERIFINTGALPIIPAVPGAAESARCYTSETMMELDVLPRRLVIIGGGYIGLEFASYYANFGSEVTVVQDGANFIPREDTEIAARVKASLKARGITVLTAAAPQHIEDSAAETTVAVRTSVGEQSISADAVLLATGRKPNTEGLNLAAAEINVTPRGAVAVDAHLQTNVPHIWAMGDVTGGLQFTYISLDDFRIVRDQLVGTGARTTENRGAVPYTVFLDPPLSRVGMTEDEARAAGYDVRVLKLEAAAVPKAQVLRNPVGLLKAIVDTKTDKVLGAHFFCPGSEEMINLMKLAIDTGITAHTLGQSIYNHPTMSEALNDLFV
;
A
#
# COMPACT_ATOMS: atom_id res chain seq x y z
N MET A 1 28.58 21.59 -22.12
CA MET A 1 27.22 22.02 -22.48
C MET A 1 26.31 20.91 -22.03
N ALA A 2 25.20 21.23 -21.35
CA ALA A 2 24.21 20.22 -20.98
C ALA A 2 23.66 19.60 -22.27
N ASN A 3 23.39 18.29 -22.22
CA ASN A 3 22.73 17.61 -23.33
C ASN A 3 21.25 18.08 -23.37
N GLU A 4 20.71 18.37 -24.55
CA GLU A 4 19.32 18.82 -24.71
C GLU A 4 18.53 17.84 -25.55
N ILE A 5 17.34 17.45 -25.07
CA ILE A 5 16.44 16.60 -25.82
C ILE A 5 15.02 17.20 -25.82
N ASN A 6 14.32 17.01 -26.93
CA ASN A 6 12.93 17.43 -27.09
C ASN A 6 12.03 16.19 -27.19
N VAL A 7 10.96 16.15 -26.42
CA VAL A 7 9.96 15.07 -26.41
C VAL A 7 8.54 15.64 -26.40
N GLN A 8 7.59 14.86 -26.88
CA GLN A 8 6.17 15.22 -26.72
C GLN A 8 5.70 14.93 -25.29
N ASN A 9 6.22 13.85 -24.70
CA ASN A 9 5.78 13.40 -23.38
C ASN A 9 6.99 13.10 -22.48
N LEU A 10 7.00 13.70 -21.30
CA LEU A 10 7.95 13.38 -20.25
C LEU A 10 7.22 12.80 -19.05
N ILE A 11 7.60 11.62 -18.63
CA ILE A 11 7.08 10.97 -17.43
C ILE A 11 8.18 10.97 -16.35
N ILE A 12 7.88 11.49 -15.15
CA ILE A 12 8.79 11.52 -14.01
C ILE A 12 8.38 10.46 -13.00
N GLY A 13 9.13 9.36 -12.94
CA GLY A 13 8.92 8.22 -12.06
C GLY A 13 8.38 6.96 -12.78
N PHE A 14 9.03 5.83 -12.49
CA PHE A 14 8.74 4.51 -13.09
C PHE A 14 7.61 3.76 -12.35
N GLY A 15 6.72 4.49 -11.67
CA GLY A 15 5.57 3.92 -10.95
C GLY A 15 4.57 3.24 -11.87
N LYS A 16 3.48 2.71 -11.29
CA LYS A 16 2.47 1.92 -12.05
C LYS A 16 1.80 2.74 -13.15
N ALA A 17 1.40 3.98 -12.86
CA ALA A 17 0.81 4.87 -13.86
C ALA A 17 1.85 5.32 -14.88
N GLY A 18 3.02 5.77 -14.42
CA GLY A 18 4.08 6.32 -15.27
C GLY A 18 4.52 5.33 -16.33
N LYS A 19 4.90 4.11 -15.96
CA LYS A 19 5.30 3.06 -16.93
C LYS A 19 4.19 2.64 -17.88
N ALA A 20 2.92 2.64 -17.40
CA ALA A 20 1.78 2.30 -18.24
C ALA A 20 1.52 3.39 -19.28
N LEU A 21 1.61 4.66 -18.87
CA LEU A 21 1.42 5.81 -19.76
C LEU A 21 2.58 5.95 -20.76
N ALA A 22 3.84 5.82 -20.32
CA ALA A 22 5.01 5.86 -21.18
C ALA A 22 4.91 4.82 -22.31
N GLY A 23 4.63 3.56 -21.94
CA GLY A 23 4.46 2.49 -22.92
C GLY A 23 3.25 2.67 -23.84
N PHE A 24 2.20 3.30 -23.37
CA PHE A 24 1.00 3.58 -24.18
C PHE A 24 1.31 4.68 -25.22
N LEU A 25 1.89 5.80 -24.81
CA LEU A 25 2.18 6.94 -25.69
C LEU A 25 3.27 6.59 -26.73
N ALA A 26 4.35 5.92 -26.31
CA ALA A 26 5.40 5.49 -27.22
C ALA A 26 4.89 4.54 -28.31
N LYS A 27 4.01 3.58 -27.98
CA LYS A 27 3.37 2.68 -28.96
C LYS A 27 2.44 3.39 -29.96
N ARG A 28 2.02 4.61 -29.65
CA ARG A 28 1.28 5.48 -30.59
C ARG A 28 2.20 6.27 -31.54
N GLY A 29 3.51 6.09 -31.42
CA GLY A 29 4.50 6.83 -32.18
C GLY A 29 4.84 8.21 -31.59
N GLU A 30 4.38 8.53 -30.39
CA GLU A 30 4.67 9.79 -29.73
C GLU A 30 6.05 9.72 -29.04
N LYS A 31 6.91 10.69 -29.31
CA LYS A 31 8.24 10.74 -28.69
C LYS A 31 8.11 10.92 -27.19
N THR A 32 8.50 9.90 -26.45
CA THR A 32 8.22 9.77 -25.01
C THR A 32 9.49 9.43 -24.25
N ALA A 33 9.78 10.20 -23.19
CA ALA A 33 10.85 9.90 -22.24
C ALA A 33 10.26 9.58 -20.85
N LEU A 34 10.88 8.64 -20.14
CA LEU A 34 10.57 8.27 -18.77
C LEU A 34 11.82 8.39 -17.93
N VAL A 35 11.76 9.21 -16.86
CA VAL A 35 12.87 9.43 -15.93
C VAL A 35 12.67 8.57 -14.69
N GLU A 36 13.73 7.86 -14.24
CA GLU A 36 13.76 7.19 -12.94
C GLU A 36 15.08 7.48 -12.24
N ARG A 37 15.03 7.89 -10.98
CA ARG A 37 16.21 8.28 -10.21
C ARG A 37 17.20 7.16 -9.96
N SER A 38 16.76 5.90 -10.02
CA SER A 38 17.61 4.75 -9.72
C SER A 38 17.18 3.51 -10.49
N LYS A 39 18.14 2.83 -11.12
CA LYS A 39 17.95 1.50 -11.75
C LYS A 39 17.34 0.47 -10.78
N GLN A 40 17.58 0.63 -9.47
CA GLN A 40 17.00 -0.21 -8.43
C GLN A 40 15.51 0.06 -8.19
N ARG A 41 14.91 1.06 -8.84
CA ARG A 41 13.51 1.47 -8.69
C ARG A 41 12.66 1.23 -9.93
N TYR A 42 13.18 0.64 -10.99
CA TYR A 42 12.37 0.29 -12.17
C TYR A 42 11.15 -0.56 -11.78
N GLY A 43 9.97 -0.12 -12.18
CA GLY A 43 8.70 -0.71 -11.75
C GLY A 43 8.03 0.01 -10.57
N GLY A 44 8.74 0.96 -9.94
CA GLY A 44 8.23 1.81 -8.85
C GLY A 44 8.17 1.12 -7.48
N THR A 45 7.55 1.80 -6.54
CA THR A 45 7.43 1.42 -5.13
C THR A 45 6.89 0.00 -4.93
N CYS A 46 5.81 -0.37 -5.61
CA CYS A 46 5.13 -1.67 -5.45
C CYS A 46 6.06 -2.86 -5.72
N ILE A 47 6.87 -2.80 -6.79
CA ILE A 47 7.77 -3.89 -7.18
C ILE A 47 8.96 -4.00 -6.23
N ASN A 48 9.49 -2.86 -5.80
CA ASN A 48 10.82 -2.82 -5.19
C ASN A 48 10.80 -2.76 -3.66
N VAL A 49 9.85 -2.02 -3.06
CA VAL A 49 9.92 -1.65 -1.64
C VAL A 49 8.57 -1.64 -0.91
N ALA A 50 7.51 -2.22 -1.49
CA ALA A 50 6.20 -2.29 -0.83
C ALA A 50 5.47 -3.61 -1.11
N CYS A 51 4.48 -3.61 -2.04
CA CYS A 51 3.51 -4.71 -2.17
C CYS A 51 4.16 -6.07 -2.43
N ILE A 52 5.01 -6.18 -3.45
CA ILE A 52 5.57 -7.47 -3.85
C ILE A 52 6.56 -8.01 -2.80
N PRO A 53 7.56 -7.25 -2.34
CA PRO A 53 8.47 -7.75 -1.32
C PRO A 53 7.76 -8.10 -0.01
N SER A 54 6.83 -7.28 0.47
CA SER A 54 6.12 -7.57 1.73
C SER A 54 5.22 -8.81 1.62
N LYS A 55 4.54 -9.05 0.48
CA LYS A 55 3.70 -10.24 0.29
C LYS A 55 4.52 -11.51 0.06
N SER A 56 5.70 -11.39 -0.54
CA SER A 56 6.66 -12.50 -0.60
C SER A 56 7.12 -12.93 0.81
N LEU A 57 7.41 -11.95 1.69
CA LEU A 57 7.78 -12.23 3.07
C LEU A 57 6.60 -12.77 3.88
N GLU A 58 5.40 -12.20 3.72
CA GLU A 58 4.17 -12.66 4.37
C GLU A 58 3.87 -14.13 4.03
N TYR A 59 3.92 -14.48 2.75
CA TYR A 59 3.72 -15.87 2.30
C TYR A 59 4.74 -16.82 2.92
N SER A 60 6.02 -16.47 2.88
CA SER A 60 7.10 -17.26 3.48
C SER A 60 6.94 -17.38 5.00
N ALA A 61 6.46 -16.33 5.66
CA ALA A 61 6.22 -16.32 7.10
C ALA A 61 5.08 -17.27 7.49
N ARG A 62 3.98 -17.31 6.72
CA ARG A 62 2.89 -18.28 6.93
C ARG A 62 3.38 -19.72 6.80
N LEU A 63 4.19 -20.02 5.78
CA LEU A 63 4.79 -21.34 5.61
C LEU A 63 5.70 -21.66 6.82
N SER A 64 6.53 -20.74 7.26
CA SER A 64 7.40 -20.92 8.42
C SER A 64 6.62 -21.16 9.72
N ALA A 65 5.50 -20.45 9.91
CA ALA A 65 4.63 -20.66 11.07
C ALA A 65 3.97 -22.06 11.05
N ALA A 66 3.49 -22.49 9.89
CA ALA A 66 2.89 -23.82 9.71
C ALA A 66 3.86 -24.95 9.95
N GLU A 67 5.13 -24.78 9.57
CA GLU A 67 6.20 -25.76 9.80
C GLU A 67 6.63 -25.80 11.29
N GLY A 68 6.49 -24.68 12.03
CA GLY A 68 6.87 -24.60 13.45
C GLY A 68 8.38 -24.58 13.65
N GLY A 69 8.84 -25.13 14.78
CA GLY A 69 10.28 -25.23 15.13
C GLY A 69 10.79 -24.12 16.03
N SER A 70 12.09 -24.17 16.36
CA SER A 70 12.79 -23.21 17.21
C SER A 70 12.93 -21.84 16.52
N PHE A 71 13.30 -20.81 17.30
CA PHE A 71 13.60 -19.48 16.75
C PHE A 71 14.74 -19.53 15.73
N GLU A 72 15.79 -20.32 15.99
CA GLU A 72 16.96 -20.47 15.11
C GLU A 72 16.58 -21.12 13.78
N GLU A 73 15.64 -22.08 13.76
CA GLU A 73 15.10 -22.68 12.55
C GLU A 73 14.29 -21.67 11.76
N LYS A 74 13.42 -20.91 12.43
CA LYS A 74 12.65 -19.83 11.83
C LYS A 74 13.55 -18.70 11.31
N ALA A 75 14.63 -18.34 12.00
CA ALA A 75 15.60 -17.35 11.54
C ALA A 75 16.33 -17.80 10.25
N ARG A 76 16.64 -19.09 10.12
CA ARG A 76 17.19 -19.62 8.85
C ARG A 76 16.18 -19.52 7.71
N ARG A 77 14.89 -19.81 7.97
CA ARG A 77 13.82 -19.66 6.96
C ARG A 77 13.58 -18.19 6.60
N TYR A 78 13.68 -17.28 7.58
CA TYR A 78 13.62 -15.84 7.32
C TYR A 78 14.75 -15.37 6.39
N ALA A 79 16.00 -15.78 6.64
CA ALA A 79 17.14 -15.45 5.77
C ALA A 79 16.91 -15.98 4.34
N ALA A 80 16.39 -17.21 4.19
CA ALA A 80 16.01 -17.76 2.88
C ALA A 80 14.88 -16.96 2.22
N ALA A 81 13.89 -16.49 2.98
CA ALA A 81 12.80 -15.66 2.49
C ALA A 81 13.29 -14.29 2.00
N ILE A 82 14.26 -13.68 2.70
CA ILE A 82 14.92 -12.43 2.26
C ILE A 82 15.64 -12.64 0.92
N ALA A 83 16.39 -13.74 0.78
CA ALA A 83 17.08 -14.07 -0.47
C ALA A 83 16.09 -14.28 -1.63
N GLU A 84 15.00 -15.02 -1.41
CA GLU A 84 13.95 -15.23 -2.42
C GLU A 84 13.22 -13.93 -2.78
N LYS A 85 12.90 -13.08 -1.80
CA LYS A 85 12.33 -11.75 -2.00
C LYS A 85 13.23 -10.90 -2.92
N ARG A 86 14.55 -10.89 -2.66
CA ARG A 86 15.53 -10.15 -3.48
C ARG A 86 15.58 -10.71 -4.90
N ARG A 87 15.59 -12.03 -5.08
CA ARG A 87 15.56 -12.67 -6.40
C ARG A 87 14.28 -12.29 -7.16
N LEU A 88 13.12 -12.38 -6.53
CA LEU A 88 11.83 -12.04 -7.12
C LEU A 88 11.76 -10.58 -7.56
N THR A 89 12.16 -9.66 -6.67
CA THR A 89 12.13 -8.22 -6.97
C THR A 89 13.09 -7.85 -8.10
N ALA A 90 14.30 -8.42 -8.13
CA ALA A 90 15.26 -8.20 -9.21
C ALA A 90 14.71 -8.68 -10.57
N MET A 91 14.13 -9.88 -10.62
CA MET A 91 13.50 -10.42 -11.82
C MET A 91 12.34 -9.52 -12.32
N LEU A 92 11.47 -9.09 -11.43
CA LEU A 92 10.33 -8.25 -11.78
C LEU A 92 10.76 -6.85 -12.19
N ARG A 93 11.80 -6.30 -11.58
CA ARG A 93 12.43 -5.02 -11.96
C ARG A 93 12.91 -5.07 -13.39
N GLN A 94 13.69 -6.09 -13.75
CA GLN A 94 14.17 -6.27 -15.13
C GLN A 94 13.02 -6.42 -16.12
N LYS A 95 12.01 -7.26 -15.82
CA LYS A 95 10.82 -7.39 -16.67
C LYS A 95 10.07 -6.07 -16.88
N ASN A 96 10.02 -5.20 -15.86
CA ASN A 96 9.38 -3.89 -16.00
C ASN A 96 10.20 -2.95 -16.89
N TYR A 97 11.52 -2.95 -16.74
CA TYR A 97 12.43 -2.22 -17.64
C TYR A 97 12.25 -2.67 -19.10
N ASP A 98 12.42 -3.96 -19.37
CA ASP A 98 12.31 -4.53 -20.73
C ASP A 98 10.96 -4.21 -21.37
N LYS A 99 9.89 -4.25 -20.59
CA LYS A 99 8.54 -3.94 -21.07
C LYS A 99 8.41 -2.49 -21.53
N VAL A 100 9.02 -1.53 -20.85
CA VAL A 100 8.99 -0.10 -21.25
C VAL A 100 9.97 0.15 -22.38
N ALA A 101 11.21 -0.30 -22.28
CA ALA A 101 12.23 -0.18 -23.32
C ALA A 101 11.76 -0.75 -24.66
N GLY A 102 11.09 -1.91 -24.65
CA GLY A 102 10.52 -2.56 -25.84
C GLY A 102 9.34 -1.80 -26.48
N THR A 103 8.90 -0.67 -25.92
CA THR A 103 7.85 0.19 -26.53
C THR A 103 8.41 1.32 -27.38
N GLY A 104 9.72 1.58 -27.32
CA GLY A 104 10.37 2.71 -27.95
C GLY A 104 10.38 3.99 -27.12
N ALA A 105 9.98 3.94 -25.85
CA ALA A 105 10.15 5.04 -24.92
C ALA A 105 11.62 5.14 -24.48
N ASP A 106 12.17 6.35 -24.45
CA ASP A 106 13.50 6.63 -23.91
C ASP A 106 13.46 6.54 -22.39
N ILE A 107 14.38 5.79 -21.78
CA ILE A 107 14.50 5.69 -20.31
C ILE A 107 15.75 6.47 -19.91
N LEU A 108 15.55 7.49 -19.07
CA LEU A 108 16.61 8.34 -18.54
C LEU A 108 16.83 8.03 -17.06
N ASP A 109 18.05 7.65 -16.68
CA ASP A 109 18.41 7.41 -15.30
C ASP A 109 18.95 8.70 -14.68
N GLY A 110 18.29 9.19 -13.64
CA GLY A 110 18.70 10.40 -12.94
C GLY A 110 17.57 11.05 -12.14
N GLU A 111 17.94 12.04 -11.34
CA GLU A 111 17.01 12.85 -10.58
C GLU A 111 16.44 13.99 -11.44
N ALA A 112 15.11 14.06 -11.49
CA ALA A 112 14.38 15.08 -12.24
C ALA A 112 14.12 16.33 -11.39
N ARG A 113 14.37 17.51 -11.97
CA ARG A 113 14.09 18.81 -11.32
C ARG A 113 13.56 19.80 -12.37
N PHE A 114 12.44 20.43 -12.12
CA PHE A 114 11.89 21.48 -12.99
C PHE A 114 12.83 22.69 -13.04
N ILE A 115 13.08 23.19 -14.24
CA ILE A 115 13.74 24.48 -14.53
C ILE A 115 12.64 25.52 -14.78
N ASP A 116 11.62 25.17 -15.54
CA ASP A 116 10.40 25.92 -15.82
C ASP A 116 9.25 24.96 -16.12
N ALA A 117 8.10 25.45 -16.55
CA ALA A 117 6.91 24.66 -16.81
C ALA A 117 7.05 23.64 -17.98
N HIS A 118 8.01 23.82 -18.86
CA HIS A 118 8.26 22.95 -20.03
C HIS A 118 9.60 22.22 -19.98
N THR A 119 10.49 22.60 -19.06
CA THR A 119 11.87 22.12 -19.03
C THR A 119 12.19 21.43 -17.71
N VAL A 120 12.66 20.20 -17.79
CA VAL A 120 13.12 19.41 -16.65
C VAL A 120 14.60 19.06 -16.83
N CYS A 121 15.43 19.37 -15.84
CA CYS A 121 16.80 18.90 -15.75
C CYS A 121 16.80 17.50 -15.15
N VAL A 122 17.48 16.57 -15.79
CA VAL A 122 17.74 15.21 -15.29
C VAL A 122 19.22 15.10 -14.99
N THR A 123 19.57 14.93 -13.70
CA THR A 123 20.94 14.79 -13.25
C THR A 123 21.25 13.32 -13.01
N ALA A 124 22.13 12.74 -13.80
CA ALA A 124 22.57 11.35 -13.66
C ALA A 124 23.49 11.16 -12.44
N GLU A 125 23.73 9.90 -12.04
CA GLU A 125 24.55 9.55 -10.86
C GLU A 125 26.01 10.09 -10.95
N ASP A 126 26.55 10.21 -12.17
CA ASP A 126 27.87 10.78 -12.43
C ASP A 126 27.89 12.32 -12.47
N GLY A 127 26.76 12.97 -12.22
CA GLY A 127 26.59 14.42 -12.26
C GLY A 127 26.34 15.00 -13.65
N ALA A 128 26.23 14.18 -14.70
CA ALA A 128 25.88 14.66 -16.04
C ALA A 128 24.43 15.16 -16.07
N GLU A 129 24.23 16.33 -16.68
CA GLU A 129 22.91 16.95 -16.79
C GLU A 129 22.36 16.84 -18.20
N THR A 130 21.09 16.49 -18.31
CA THR A 130 20.30 16.51 -19.55
C THR A 130 19.08 17.39 -19.34
N GLN A 131 18.90 18.40 -20.17
CA GLN A 131 17.69 19.20 -20.20
C GLN A 131 16.66 18.56 -21.14
N VAL A 132 15.48 18.29 -20.61
CA VAL A 132 14.37 17.67 -21.34
C VAL A 132 13.27 18.70 -21.53
N HIS A 133 13.06 19.12 -22.77
CA HIS A 133 11.94 19.98 -23.15
C HIS A 133 10.74 19.11 -23.56
N ALA A 134 9.59 19.32 -22.93
CA ALA A 134 8.40 18.50 -23.13
C ALA A 134 7.14 19.31 -23.39
N GLU A 135 6.30 18.82 -24.31
CA GLU A 135 4.98 19.41 -24.56
C GLU A 135 4.00 19.05 -23.43
N ARG A 136 4.14 17.84 -22.85
CA ARG A 136 3.33 17.32 -21.73
C ARG A 136 4.21 16.64 -20.70
N ILE A 137 3.94 16.90 -19.42
CA ILE A 137 4.70 16.33 -18.32
C ILE A 137 3.75 15.60 -17.34
N PHE A 138 4.17 14.41 -16.88
CA PHE A 138 3.40 13.55 -16.01
C PHE A 138 4.24 13.15 -14.79
N ILE A 139 3.80 13.57 -13.60
CA ILE A 139 4.50 13.35 -12.34
C ILE A 139 3.95 12.07 -11.69
N ASN A 140 4.81 11.06 -11.48
CA ASN A 140 4.45 9.79 -10.82
C ASN A 140 5.55 9.32 -9.86
N THR A 141 6.08 10.26 -9.07
CA THR A 141 7.20 10.04 -8.14
C THR A 141 6.81 9.29 -6.86
N GLY A 142 5.52 9.09 -6.61
CA GLY A 142 5.03 8.29 -5.50
C GLY A 142 5.12 8.96 -4.14
N ALA A 143 5.38 8.16 -3.10
CA ALA A 143 5.50 8.61 -1.71
C ALA A 143 6.66 7.92 -1.00
N LEU A 144 7.15 8.53 0.08
CA LEU A 144 8.24 8.04 0.92
C LEU A 144 7.74 7.76 2.35
N PRO A 145 8.34 6.80 3.09
CA PRO A 145 8.07 6.63 4.51
C PRO A 145 8.38 7.91 5.31
N ILE A 146 7.57 8.16 6.34
CA ILE A 146 7.81 9.24 7.28
C ILE A 146 8.68 8.71 8.43
N ILE A 147 9.79 9.40 8.69
CA ILE A 147 10.52 9.25 9.97
C ILE A 147 9.86 10.23 10.94
N PRO A 148 9.28 9.76 12.05
CA PRO A 148 8.58 10.63 13.00
C PRO A 148 9.59 11.52 13.75
N ALA A 149 9.13 12.69 14.20
CA ALA A 149 9.91 13.60 15.04
C ALA A 149 10.01 13.09 16.49
N VAL A 150 10.43 11.84 16.64
CA VAL A 150 10.72 11.21 17.94
C VAL A 150 12.23 11.27 18.13
N PRO A 151 12.75 11.87 19.21
CA PRO A 151 14.19 11.94 19.48
C PRO A 151 14.84 10.54 19.40
N GLY A 152 15.95 10.42 18.68
CA GLY A 152 16.67 9.17 18.43
C GLY A 152 16.13 8.34 17.25
N ALA A 153 14.95 8.64 16.68
CA ALA A 153 14.39 7.83 15.60
C ALA A 153 15.19 7.91 14.29
N ALA A 154 15.75 9.06 13.98
CA ALA A 154 16.55 9.28 12.78
C ALA A 154 18.01 8.87 12.97
N GLU A 155 18.52 8.90 14.19
CA GLU A 155 19.91 8.67 14.57
C GLU A 155 20.19 7.20 14.88
N SER A 156 19.19 6.43 15.34
CA SER A 156 19.34 5.03 15.74
C SER A 156 19.68 4.13 14.54
N ALA A 157 20.74 3.35 14.69
CA ALA A 157 21.13 2.32 13.72
C ALA A 157 20.19 1.11 13.70
N ARG A 158 19.27 1.02 14.67
CA ARG A 158 18.29 -0.06 14.82
C ARG A 158 16.87 0.37 14.44
N CYS A 159 16.69 1.62 13.96
CA CYS A 159 15.45 2.12 13.41
C CYS A 159 15.37 1.90 11.90
N TYR A 160 14.28 1.32 11.47
CA TYR A 160 14.04 0.97 10.07
C TYR A 160 12.72 1.56 9.58
N THR A 161 12.69 1.99 8.33
CA THR A 161 11.44 2.22 7.61
C THR A 161 10.90 0.91 7.05
N SER A 162 9.67 0.90 6.52
CA SER A 162 9.13 -0.28 5.83
C SER A 162 10.00 -0.74 4.65
N GLU A 163 10.75 0.17 4.03
CA GLU A 163 11.65 -0.14 2.91
C GLU A 163 12.92 -0.83 3.40
N THR A 164 13.58 -0.27 4.41
CA THR A 164 14.86 -0.79 4.93
C THR A 164 14.69 -2.03 5.82
N MET A 165 13.56 -2.16 6.52
CA MET A 165 13.26 -3.33 7.35
C MET A 165 13.16 -4.62 6.52
N MET A 166 12.67 -4.54 5.28
CA MET A 166 12.61 -5.69 4.37
C MET A 166 13.97 -6.10 3.78
N GLU A 167 15.02 -5.32 4.04
CA GLU A 167 16.41 -5.64 3.65
C GLU A 167 17.24 -6.16 4.82
N LEU A 168 16.67 -6.23 6.03
CA LEU A 168 17.36 -6.75 7.20
C LEU A 168 17.59 -8.27 7.07
N ASP A 169 18.86 -8.70 7.10
CA ASP A 169 19.24 -10.10 6.90
C ASP A 169 19.02 -10.98 8.14
N VAL A 170 19.01 -10.36 9.31
CA VAL A 170 18.89 -11.04 10.60
C VAL A 170 17.49 -10.84 11.16
N LEU A 171 16.82 -11.94 11.50
CA LEU A 171 15.51 -11.87 12.15
C LEU A 171 15.66 -11.27 13.56
N PRO A 172 15.03 -10.12 13.87
CA PRO A 172 15.05 -9.58 15.23
C PRO A 172 14.22 -10.47 16.16
N ARG A 173 14.72 -10.77 17.33
CA ARG A 173 13.97 -11.54 18.33
C ARG A 173 12.85 -10.69 18.93
N ARG A 174 13.15 -9.41 19.22
CA ARG A 174 12.20 -8.41 19.74
C ARG A 174 12.05 -7.28 18.73
N LEU A 175 10.84 -7.09 18.27
CA LEU A 175 10.50 -6.02 17.30
C LEU A 175 9.50 -5.06 17.93
N VAL A 176 9.86 -3.77 18.00
CA VAL A 176 8.90 -2.70 18.30
C VAL A 176 8.48 -2.02 16.99
N ILE A 177 7.19 -1.81 16.82
CA ILE A 177 6.60 -1.13 15.66
C ILE A 177 5.93 0.16 16.12
N ILE A 178 6.41 1.29 15.67
CA ILE A 178 5.81 2.60 15.93
C ILE A 178 4.83 2.91 14.80
N GLY A 179 3.53 2.88 15.10
CA GLY A 179 2.44 3.06 14.17
C GLY A 179 1.60 1.80 13.96
N GLY A 180 0.36 1.81 14.48
CA GLY A 180 -0.64 0.74 14.37
C GLY A 180 -1.48 0.82 13.09
N GLY A 181 -0.98 1.45 12.02
CA GLY A 181 -1.62 1.47 10.70
C GLY A 181 -1.41 0.17 9.93
N TYR A 182 -1.97 0.08 8.72
CA TYR A 182 -1.98 -1.16 7.94
C TYR A 182 -0.57 -1.73 7.68
N ILE A 183 0.40 -0.87 7.34
CA ILE A 183 1.80 -1.29 7.16
C ILE A 183 2.35 -1.90 8.45
N GLY A 184 2.21 -1.20 9.58
CA GLY A 184 2.69 -1.69 10.87
C GLY A 184 2.08 -3.04 11.26
N LEU A 185 0.78 -3.22 11.02
CA LEU A 185 0.08 -4.47 11.33
C LEU A 185 0.47 -5.63 10.39
N GLU A 186 0.68 -5.38 9.09
CA GLU A 186 1.22 -6.39 8.19
C GLU A 186 2.59 -6.88 8.66
N PHE A 187 3.49 -5.95 8.98
CA PHE A 187 4.81 -6.29 9.51
C PHE A 187 4.69 -7.04 10.85
N ALA A 188 3.83 -6.59 11.77
CA ALA A 188 3.59 -7.30 13.02
C ALA A 188 3.15 -8.75 12.77
N SER A 189 2.24 -8.96 11.82
CA SER A 189 1.71 -10.27 11.49
C SER A 189 2.79 -11.22 10.97
N TYR A 190 3.57 -10.81 9.97
CA TYR A 190 4.54 -11.74 9.39
C TYR A 190 5.82 -11.90 10.21
N TYR A 191 6.28 -10.87 10.97
CA TYR A 191 7.40 -11.05 11.90
C TYR A 191 7.05 -11.99 13.06
N ALA A 192 5.82 -11.91 13.60
CA ALA A 192 5.34 -12.85 14.60
C ALA A 192 5.28 -14.30 14.05
N ASN A 193 4.88 -14.48 12.79
CA ASN A 193 4.90 -15.79 12.12
C ASN A 193 6.33 -16.34 11.98
N PHE A 194 7.33 -15.50 11.73
CA PHE A 194 8.75 -15.89 11.78
C PHE A 194 9.27 -16.10 13.21
N GLY A 195 8.52 -15.74 14.25
CA GLY A 195 8.86 -16.00 15.64
C GLY A 195 9.42 -14.84 16.44
N SER A 196 9.35 -13.61 15.90
CA SER A 196 9.68 -12.41 16.66
C SER A 196 8.63 -12.13 17.74
N GLU A 197 9.06 -11.64 18.89
CA GLU A 197 8.21 -11.01 19.90
C GLU A 197 7.90 -9.59 19.43
N VAL A 198 6.62 -9.32 19.12
CA VAL A 198 6.22 -8.06 18.48
C VAL A 198 5.38 -7.20 19.41
N THR A 199 5.78 -5.94 19.57
CA THR A 199 5.00 -4.89 20.24
C THR A 199 4.71 -3.76 19.26
N VAL A 200 3.42 -3.48 19.04
CA VAL A 200 2.94 -2.35 18.25
C VAL A 200 2.58 -1.20 19.19
N VAL A 201 3.15 -0.03 18.95
CA VAL A 201 2.90 1.21 19.71
C VAL A 201 2.10 2.15 18.84
N GLN A 202 0.91 2.54 19.28
CA GLN A 202 -0.01 3.44 18.59
C GLN A 202 -0.43 4.57 19.54
N ASP A 203 -0.26 5.81 19.11
CA ASP A 203 -0.64 7.01 19.86
C ASP A 203 -2.17 7.19 19.96
N GLY A 204 -2.90 6.83 18.91
CA GLY A 204 -4.36 6.86 18.90
C GLY A 204 -4.98 5.86 19.88
N ALA A 205 -6.09 6.27 20.53
CA ALA A 205 -6.81 5.41 21.47
C ALA A 205 -7.55 4.26 20.77
N ASN A 206 -8.07 4.51 19.56
CA ASN A 206 -8.85 3.54 18.79
C ASN A 206 -7.96 2.73 17.86
N PHE A 207 -8.04 1.41 17.97
CA PHE A 207 -7.33 0.50 17.07
C PHE A 207 -7.98 0.51 15.69
N ILE A 208 -7.17 0.71 14.62
CA ILE A 208 -7.61 0.81 13.21
C ILE A 208 -8.97 1.52 13.03
N PRO A 209 -9.07 2.82 13.37
CA PRO A 209 -10.34 3.54 13.50
C PRO A 209 -11.09 3.75 12.17
N ARG A 210 -10.49 3.41 11.03
CA ARG A 210 -11.14 3.46 9.72
C ARG A 210 -11.93 2.20 9.39
N GLU A 211 -11.72 1.11 10.16
CA GLU A 211 -12.40 -0.15 9.94
C GLU A 211 -13.74 -0.21 10.72
N ASP A 212 -14.60 -1.11 10.28
CA ASP A 212 -15.79 -1.45 11.05
C ASP A 212 -15.38 -1.87 12.48
N THR A 213 -16.07 -1.32 13.49
CA THR A 213 -15.70 -1.45 14.90
C THR A 213 -15.64 -2.92 15.37
N GLU A 214 -16.58 -3.74 14.92
CA GLU A 214 -16.63 -5.16 15.28
C GLU A 214 -15.49 -5.93 14.60
N ILE A 215 -15.22 -5.66 13.33
CA ILE A 215 -14.09 -6.25 12.60
C ILE A 215 -12.76 -5.83 13.26
N ALA A 216 -12.60 -4.56 13.61
CA ALA A 216 -11.40 -4.08 14.31
C ALA A 216 -11.17 -4.82 15.64
N ALA A 217 -12.24 -5.08 16.41
CA ALA A 217 -12.17 -5.86 17.63
C ALA A 217 -11.73 -7.31 17.38
N ARG A 218 -12.26 -7.95 16.31
CA ARG A 218 -11.86 -9.32 15.91
C ARG A 218 -10.39 -9.39 15.49
N VAL A 219 -9.92 -8.42 14.71
CA VAL A 219 -8.50 -8.31 14.33
C VAL A 219 -7.62 -8.17 15.56
N LYS A 220 -7.94 -7.26 16.47
CA LYS A 220 -7.18 -7.05 17.72
C LYS A 220 -7.10 -8.33 18.57
N ALA A 221 -8.22 -9.04 18.71
CA ALA A 221 -8.26 -10.31 19.43
C ALA A 221 -7.39 -11.38 18.78
N SER A 222 -7.41 -11.49 17.44
CA SER A 222 -6.56 -12.41 16.68
C SER A 222 -5.07 -12.11 16.86
N LEU A 223 -4.67 -10.85 16.76
CA LEU A 223 -3.27 -10.43 16.99
C LEU A 223 -2.80 -10.81 18.41
N LYS A 224 -3.65 -10.52 19.43
CA LYS A 224 -3.36 -10.89 20.81
C LYS A 224 -3.22 -12.40 20.99
N ALA A 225 -4.11 -13.19 20.39
CA ALA A 225 -4.04 -14.67 20.47
C ALA A 225 -2.75 -15.24 19.84
N ARG A 226 -2.16 -14.51 18.88
CA ARG A 226 -0.87 -14.83 18.26
C ARG A 226 0.34 -14.26 19.01
N GLY A 227 0.15 -13.71 20.21
CA GLY A 227 1.21 -13.16 21.05
C GLY A 227 1.69 -11.75 20.66
N ILE A 228 1.00 -11.06 19.76
CA ILE A 228 1.34 -9.68 19.39
C ILE A 228 0.73 -8.72 20.43
N THR A 229 1.58 -7.90 21.04
CA THR A 229 1.17 -6.84 21.95
C THR A 229 0.80 -5.59 21.17
N VAL A 230 -0.39 -5.02 21.39
CA VAL A 230 -0.84 -3.77 20.79
C VAL A 230 -1.15 -2.76 21.89
N LEU A 231 -0.28 -1.76 22.03
CA LEU A 231 -0.44 -0.64 22.95
C LEU A 231 -1.14 0.51 22.21
N THR A 232 -2.37 0.82 22.60
CA THR A 232 -3.12 2.00 22.13
C THR A 232 -3.04 3.14 23.14
N ALA A 233 -3.29 4.39 22.74
CA ALA A 233 -3.06 5.57 23.57
C ALA A 233 -1.63 5.58 24.17
N ALA A 234 -0.65 5.17 23.37
CA ALA A 234 0.74 4.97 23.74
C ALA A 234 1.64 5.78 22.80
N ALA A 235 2.21 6.88 23.31
CA ALA A 235 3.01 7.82 22.53
C ALA A 235 4.50 7.56 22.73
N PRO A 236 5.27 7.27 21.67
CA PRO A 236 6.73 7.15 21.78
C PRO A 236 7.34 8.50 22.18
N GLN A 237 8.29 8.50 23.14
CA GLN A 237 8.91 9.69 23.68
C GLN A 237 10.33 9.88 23.18
N HIS A 238 11.15 8.84 23.24
CA HIS A 238 12.49 8.81 22.65
C HIS A 238 12.94 7.37 22.38
N ILE A 239 13.98 7.24 21.58
CA ILE A 239 14.64 5.99 21.22
C ILE A 239 16.12 6.13 21.53
N GLU A 240 16.70 5.15 22.22
CA GLU A 240 18.09 5.18 22.64
C GLU A 240 18.75 3.83 22.35
N ASP A 241 19.86 3.87 21.62
CA ASP A 241 20.68 2.70 21.34
C ASP A 241 21.71 2.47 22.44
N SER A 242 21.84 1.22 22.85
CA SER A 242 22.99 0.69 23.61
C SER A 242 23.82 -0.23 22.72
N ALA A 243 24.93 -0.74 23.26
CA ALA A 243 25.75 -1.71 22.53
C ALA A 243 24.95 -3.00 22.18
N ALA A 244 24.04 -3.42 23.06
CA ALA A 244 23.31 -4.70 22.92
C ALA A 244 21.94 -4.57 22.26
N GLU A 245 21.21 -3.48 22.53
CA GLU A 245 19.81 -3.33 22.15
C GLU A 245 19.44 -1.86 21.96
N THR A 246 18.24 -1.61 21.47
CA THR A 246 17.61 -0.28 21.51
C THR A 246 16.46 -0.27 22.52
N THR A 247 16.23 0.85 23.15
CA THR A 247 15.12 1.07 24.07
C THR A 247 14.18 2.13 23.52
N VAL A 248 12.89 1.82 23.50
CA VAL A 248 11.83 2.75 23.13
C VAL A 248 11.09 3.18 24.39
N ALA A 249 11.22 4.43 24.80
CA ALA A 249 10.43 5.01 25.89
C ALA A 249 9.05 5.38 25.35
N VAL A 250 8.01 4.92 26.05
CA VAL A 250 6.61 5.09 25.64
C VAL A 250 5.81 5.63 26.81
N ARG A 251 5.08 6.72 26.59
CA ARG A 251 4.11 7.25 27.55
C ARG A 251 2.73 6.67 27.29
N THR A 252 2.16 6.05 28.32
CA THR A 252 0.82 5.46 28.30
C THR A 252 -0.09 6.17 29.31
N SER A 253 -1.36 5.79 29.37
CA SER A 253 -2.32 6.29 30.38
C SER A 253 -1.96 5.92 31.82
N VAL A 254 -1.12 4.91 32.01
CA VAL A 254 -0.69 4.43 33.35
C VAL A 254 0.73 4.85 33.71
N GLY A 255 1.38 5.66 32.88
CA GLY A 255 2.75 6.16 33.10
C GLY A 255 3.71 5.87 31.96
N GLU A 256 4.97 6.17 32.15
CA GLU A 256 6.04 5.87 31.21
C GLU A 256 6.55 4.45 31.40
N GLN A 257 6.88 3.80 30.30
CA GLN A 257 7.52 2.49 30.27
C GLN A 257 8.59 2.44 29.18
N SER A 258 9.60 1.62 29.39
CA SER A 258 10.66 1.37 28.44
C SER A 258 10.49 -0.03 27.83
N ILE A 259 10.60 -0.13 26.51
CA ILE A 259 10.48 -1.38 25.77
C ILE A 259 11.79 -1.64 25.06
N SER A 260 12.46 -2.74 25.42
CA SER A 260 13.69 -3.18 24.76
C SER A 260 13.38 -3.86 23.42
N ALA A 261 14.19 -3.57 22.40
CA ALA A 261 14.06 -4.12 21.06
C ALA A 261 15.42 -4.39 20.41
N ASP A 262 15.44 -5.35 19.48
CA ASP A 262 16.59 -5.60 18.61
C ASP A 262 16.45 -4.78 17.31
N ALA A 263 15.21 -4.43 16.96
CA ALA A 263 14.88 -3.55 15.84
C ALA A 263 13.59 -2.76 16.12
N VAL A 264 13.51 -1.55 15.55
CA VAL A 264 12.32 -0.68 15.62
C VAL A 264 11.87 -0.36 14.20
N LEU A 265 10.62 -0.68 13.88
CA LEU A 265 9.99 -0.30 12.62
C LEU A 265 9.24 1.03 12.78
N LEU A 266 9.57 2.01 11.96
CA LEU A 266 8.87 3.29 11.86
C LEU A 266 7.77 3.17 10.79
N ALA A 267 6.51 2.96 11.21
CA ALA A 267 5.34 2.76 10.35
C ALA A 267 4.30 3.89 10.53
N THR A 268 4.77 5.13 10.71
CA THR A 268 3.97 6.31 11.05
C THR A 268 3.32 7.01 9.87
N GLY A 269 3.37 6.40 8.68
CA GLY A 269 2.76 6.91 7.46
C GLY A 269 3.74 7.16 6.33
N ARG A 270 3.23 7.77 5.26
CA ARG A 270 4.00 8.11 4.05
C ARG A 270 3.71 9.55 3.65
N LYS A 271 4.70 10.26 3.12
CA LYS A 271 4.56 11.61 2.55
C LYS A 271 4.76 11.58 1.04
N PRO A 272 4.08 12.46 0.27
CA PRO A 272 4.31 12.61 -1.17
C PRO A 272 5.78 12.88 -1.47
N ASN A 273 6.31 12.27 -2.52
CA ASN A 273 7.70 12.44 -2.94
C ASN A 273 7.83 13.61 -3.93
N THR A 274 7.76 14.82 -3.39
CA THR A 274 7.86 16.08 -4.14
C THR A 274 9.15 16.86 -3.85
N GLU A 275 9.88 16.48 -2.80
CA GLU A 275 11.17 17.08 -2.46
C GLU A 275 12.18 16.88 -3.61
N GLY A 276 12.92 17.93 -3.95
CA GLY A 276 13.90 17.91 -5.06
C GLY A 276 13.31 18.18 -6.44
N LEU A 277 11.99 18.04 -6.65
CA LEU A 277 11.37 18.31 -7.96
C LEU A 277 11.37 19.78 -8.36
N ASN A 278 11.51 20.71 -7.41
CA ASN A 278 11.45 22.16 -7.64
C ASN A 278 10.13 22.60 -8.34
N LEU A 279 8.99 22.12 -7.82
CA LEU A 279 7.66 22.37 -8.38
C LEU A 279 7.33 23.86 -8.54
N ALA A 280 7.90 24.70 -7.68
CA ALA A 280 7.73 26.17 -7.72
C ALA A 280 8.27 26.80 -9.02
N ALA A 281 9.34 26.25 -9.63
CA ALA A 281 9.86 26.73 -10.90
C ALA A 281 8.90 26.53 -12.08
N ALA A 282 8.01 25.55 -11.96
CA ALA A 282 6.94 25.29 -12.92
C ALA A 282 5.58 25.85 -12.46
N GLU A 283 5.55 26.64 -11.40
CA GLU A 283 4.34 27.23 -10.79
C GLU A 283 3.27 26.19 -10.39
N ILE A 284 3.68 24.96 -10.10
CA ILE A 284 2.78 23.87 -9.73
C ILE A 284 2.36 24.01 -8.27
N ASN A 285 1.05 24.05 -8.03
CA ASN A 285 0.47 24.11 -6.70
C ASN A 285 0.64 22.81 -5.92
N VAL A 286 0.91 22.96 -4.61
CA VAL A 286 0.97 21.82 -3.68
C VAL A 286 -0.07 21.98 -2.57
N THR A 287 -0.55 20.84 -2.07
CA THR A 287 -1.45 20.80 -0.91
C THR A 287 -0.69 21.13 0.38
N PRO A 288 -1.39 21.47 1.51
CA PRO A 288 -0.73 21.66 2.81
C PRO A 288 0.09 20.47 3.30
N ARG A 289 -0.16 19.26 2.76
CA ARG A 289 0.60 18.05 3.08
C ARG A 289 1.74 17.77 2.08
N GLY A 290 2.06 18.72 1.20
CA GLY A 290 3.16 18.61 0.23
C GLY A 290 2.86 17.75 -1.00
N ALA A 291 1.61 17.34 -1.22
CA ALA A 291 1.21 16.62 -2.43
C ALA A 291 1.02 17.57 -3.61
N VAL A 292 1.22 17.08 -4.83
CA VAL A 292 0.85 17.83 -6.04
C VAL A 292 -0.66 18.00 -6.07
N ALA A 293 -1.14 19.26 -6.13
CA ALA A 293 -2.55 19.55 -6.23
C ALA A 293 -3.07 19.27 -7.65
N VAL A 294 -4.14 18.50 -7.75
CA VAL A 294 -4.76 18.12 -9.02
C VAL A 294 -6.29 18.21 -8.95
N ASP A 295 -6.91 18.38 -10.11
CA ASP A 295 -8.36 18.29 -10.28
C ASP A 295 -8.85 16.82 -10.37
N ALA A 296 -10.16 16.63 -10.64
CA ALA A 296 -10.75 15.30 -10.81
C ALA A 296 -10.19 14.52 -12.01
N HIS A 297 -9.57 15.20 -12.94
CA HIS A 297 -8.90 14.63 -14.11
C HIS A 297 -7.39 14.40 -13.91
N LEU A 298 -6.88 14.63 -12.69
CA LEU A 298 -5.46 14.53 -12.34
C LEU A 298 -4.57 15.57 -13.02
N GLN A 299 -5.15 16.65 -13.58
CA GLN A 299 -4.45 17.78 -14.14
C GLN A 299 -4.10 18.78 -13.04
N THR A 300 -2.89 19.34 -13.09
CA THR A 300 -2.48 20.41 -12.16
C THR A 300 -3.08 21.74 -12.59
N ASN A 301 -2.78 22.81 -11.86
CA ASN A 301 -3.10 24.18 -12.29
C ASN A 301 -2.33 24.61 -13.55
N VAL A 302 -1.32 23.86 -13.98
CA VAL A 302 -0.56 24.08 -15.22
C VAL A 302 -1.10 23.13 -16.31
N PRO A 303 -1.74 23.61 -17.38
CA PRO A 303 -2.62 22.82 -18.25
C PRO A 303 -1.98 21.63 -18.98
N HIS A 304 -0.64 21.59 -19.12
CA HIS A 304 0.10 20.50 -19.78
C HIS A 304 0.84 19.60 -18.77
N ILE A 305 0.54 19.74 -17.46
CA ILE A 305 1.16 18.95 -16.40
C ILE A 305 0.10 18.19 -15.60
N TRP A 306 0.29 16.88 -15.46
CA TRP A 306 -0.54 15.96 -14.66
C TRP A 306 0.27 15.33 -13.55
N ALA A 307 -0.41 14.88 -12.50
CA ALA A 307 0.19 14.03 -11.48
C ALA A 307 -0.68 12.80 -11.19
N MET A 308 -0.05 11.63 -10.99
CA MET A 308 -0.72 10.34 -10.84
C MET A 308 -0.14 9.53 -9.68
N GLY A 309 -0.99 8.77 -8.99
CA GLY A 309 -0.60 7.90 -7.88
C GLY A 309 -0.31 8.66 -6.59
N ASP A 310 0.52 8.07 -5.73
CA ASP A 310 0.70 8.51 -4.34
C ASP A 310 1.19 9.96 -4.19
N VAL A 311 1.81 10.52 -5.20
CA VAL A 311 2.30 11.92 -5.20
C VAL A 311 1.17 12.94 -5.11
N THR A 312 -0.07 12.56 -5.47
CA THR A 312 -1.28 13.40 -5.34
C THR A 312 -1.86 13.43 -3.93
N GLY A 313 -1.34 12.59 -3.01
CA GLY A 313 -1.79 12.54 -1.61
C GLY A 313 -3.12 11.82 -1.38
N GLY A 314 -3.72 11.21 -2.41
CA GLY A 314 -4.94 10.42 -2.32
C GLY A 314 -4.72 8.99 -1.80
N LEU A 315 -5.53 8.05 -2.29
CA LEU A 315 -5.41 6.63 -1.93
C LEU A 315 -4.12 6.02 -2.49
N GLN A 316 -3.27 5.51 -1.60
CA GLN A 316 -1.91 5.03 -1.94
C GLN A 316 -1.92 3.53 -2.28
N PHE A 317 -2.57 3.17 -3.38
CA PHE A 317 -2.62 1.79 -3.88
C PHE A 317 -2.15 1.69 -5.34
N THR A 318 -1.47 0.61 -5.66
CA THR A 318 -0.95 0.36 -7.02
C THR A 318 -2.06 0.35 -8.08
N TYR A 319 -3.23 -0.20 -7.75
CA TYR A 319 -4.38 -0.24 -8.67
C TYR A 319 -5.07 1.13 -8.80
N ILE A 320 -4.98 2.01 -7.81
CA ILE A 320 -5.37 3.42 -7.93
C ILE A 320 -4.44 4.15 -8.90
N SER A 321 -3.12 3.97 -8.75
CA SER A 321 -2.17 4.52 -9.72
C SER A 321 -2.42 4.00 -11.15
N LEU A 322 -2.85 2.72 -11.31
CA LEU A 322 -3.26 2.19 -12.62
C LEU A 322 -4.56 2.84 -13.12
N ASP A 323 -5.48 3.12 -12.23
CA ASP A 323 -6.74 3.80 -12.57
C ASP A 323 -6.48 5.25 -12.97
N ASP A 324 -5.58 5.94 -12.27
CA ASP A 324 -5.12 7.28 -12.63
C ASP A 324 -4.55 7.33 -14.06
N PHE A 325 -3.74 6.33 -14.44
CA PHE A 325 -3.34 6.17 -15.85
C PHE A 325 -4.54 6.10 -16.79
N ARG A 326 -5.61 5.37 -16.42
CA ARG A 326 -6.82 5.25 -17.26
C ARG A 326 -7.55 6.57 -17.39
N ILE A 327 -7.61 7.38 -16.32
CA ILE A 327 -8.20 8.73 -16.33
C ILE A 327 -7.42 9.63 -17.28
N VAL A 328 -6.09 9.72 -17.10
CA VAL A 328 -5.24 10.55 -17.95
C VAL A 328 -5.27 10.09 -19.41
N ARG A 329 -5.23 8.77 -19.67
CA ARG A 329 -5.38 8.23 -21.02
C ARG A 329 -6.70 8.63 -21.66
N ASP A 330 -7.82 8.57 -20.91
CA ASP A 330 -9.15 8.93 -21.44
C ASP A 330 -9.22 10.40 -21.83
N GLN A 331 -8.56 11.28 -21.07
CA GLN A 331 -8.41 12.69 -21.43
C GLN A 331 -7.60 12.94 -22.68
N LEU A 332 -6.47 12.24 -22.81
CA LEU A 332 -5.55 12.47 -23.92
C LEU A 332 -6.10 11.95 -25.26
N VAL A 333 -6.85 10.85 -25.25
CA VAL A 333 -7.23 10.13 -26.49
C VAL A 333 -8.63 9.54 -26.47
N GLY A 334 -9.40 9.74 -25.43
CA GLY A 334 -10.76 9.23 -25.25
C GLY A 334 -11.79 10.35 -25.25
N THR A 335 -12.83 10.18 -24.42
CA THR A 335 -13.94 11.13 -24.27
C THR A 335 -13.72 12.15 -23.14
N GLY A 336 -12.74 11.93 -22.27
CA GLY A 336 -12.52 12.71 -21.07
C GLY A 336 -13.58 12.49 -19.96
N ALA A 337 -14.45 11.50 -20.10
CA ALA A 337 -15.55 11.27 -19.16
C ALA A 337 -15.09 10.60 -17.85
N ARG A 338 -13.91 9.94 -17.86
CA ARG A 338 -13.38 9.25 -16.68
C ARG A 338 -12.69 10.23 -15.73
N THR A 339 -13.08 10.16 -14.43
CA THR A 339 -12.55 11.02 -13.37
C THR A 339 -12.26 10.22 -12.10
N THR A 340 -11.58 10.85 -11.14
CA THR A 340 -11.38 10.27 -9.80
C THR A 340 -12.70 10.08 -9.05
N GLU A 341 -13.75 10.84 -9.38
CA GLU A 341 -15.05 10.80 -8.72
C GLU A 341 -15.93 9.65 -9.19
N ASN A 342 -15.72 9.16 -10.43
CA ASN A 342 -16.53 8.07 -11.01
C ASN A 342 -15.80 6.73 -11.12
N ARG A 343 -14.74 6.51 -10.35
CA ARG A 343 -13.98 5.25 -10.37
C ARG A 343 -14.67 4.07 -9.67
N GLY A 344 -15.82 4.31 -9.00
CA GLY A 344 -16.55 3.30 -8.25
C GLY A 344 -15.96 2.98 -6.88
N ALA A 345 -16.46 1.93 -6.25
CA ALA A 345 -15.99 1.48 -4.94
C ALA A 345 -14.54 0.97 -5.00
N VAL A 346 -13.72 1.36 -4.03
CA VAL A 346 -12.31 0.97 -3.98
C VAL A 346 -12.13 -0.13 -2.93
N PRO A 347 -11.86 -1.38 -3.33
CA PRO A 347 -11.54 -2.45 -2.40
C PRO A 347 -10.11 -2.32 -1.90
N TYR A 348 -9.83 -2.77 -0.68
CA TYR A 348 -8.46 -2.93 -0.20
C TYR A 348 -8.33 -4.10 0.76
N THR A 349 -7.10 -4.57 0.92
CA THR A 349 -6.74 -5.66 1.82
C THR A 349 -5.53 -5.27 2.66
N VAL A 350 -5.62 -5.56 3.96
CA VAL A 350 -4.50 -5.58 4.90
C VAL A 350 -4.09 -7.04 5.06
N PHE A 351 -2.89 -7.39 4.61
CA PHE A 351 -2.40 -8.76 4.54
C PHE A 351 -1.90 -9.26 5.90
N LEU A 352 -2.85 -9.48 6.78
CA LEU A 352 -2.66 -10.17 8.06
C LEU A 352 -2.75 -11.70 7.85
N ASP A 353 -2.74 -12.44 8.94
CA ASP A 353 -3.05 -13.86 8.97
C ASP A 353 -4.16 -14.12 10.00
N PRO A 354 -5.42 -14.32 9.54
CA PRO A 354 -5.90 -14.20 8.15
C PRO A 354 -5.97 -12.74 7.66
N PRO A 355 -6.09 -12.51 6.33
CA PRO A 355 -6.19 -11.16 5.77
C PRO A 355 -7.51 -10.47 6.12
N LEU A 356 -7.45 -9.14 6.22
CA LEU A 356 -8.60 -8.24 6.38
C LEU A 356 -8.85 -7.49 5.06
N SER A 357 -10.03 -7.64 4.49
CA SER A 357 -10.42 -6.97 3.25
C SER A 357 -11.70 -6.17 3.42
N ARG A 358 -11.75 -4.99 2.78
CA ARG A 358 -12.90 -4.09 2.82
C ARG A 358 -13.22 -3.50 1.45
N VAL A 359 -14.52 -3.27 1.22
CA VAL A 359 -15.04 -2.40 0.15
C VAL A 359 -16.35 -1.75 0.59
N GLY A 360 -16.58 -0.51 0.18
CA GLY A 360 -17.80 0.23 0.51
C GLY A 360 -17.85 0.75 1.94
N MET A 361 -19.06 0.98 2.45
CA MET A 361 -19.34 1.65 3.72
C MET A 361 -19.21 0.68 4.91
N THR A 362 -18.78 1.20 6.06
CA THR A 362 -19.01 0.54 7.36
C THR A 362 -20.48 0.67 7.76
N GLU A 363 -20.90 -0.07 8.78
CA GLU A 363 -22.24 0.06 9.35
C GLU A 363 -22.51 1.49 9.82
N ASP A 364 -21.55 2.11 10.53
CA ASP A 364 -21.68 3.47 11.04
C ASP A 364 -21.74 4.50 9.91
N GLU A 365 -20.91 4.36 8.87
CA GLU A 365 -20.93 5.22 7.68
C GLU A 365 -22.28 5.13 6.94
N ALA A 366 -22.82 3.92 6.76
CA ALA A 366 -24.10 3.73 6.08
C ALA A 366 -25.27 4.33 6.88
N ARG A 367 -25.32 4.12 8.20
CA ARG A 367 -26.32 4.73 9.07
C ARG A 367 -26.22 6.26 9.10
N ALA A 368 -25.01 6.79 9.18
CA ALA A 368 -24.76 8.24 9.13
C ALA A 368 -25.18 8.86 7.80
N ALA A 369 -25.07 8.11 6.68
CA ALA A 369 -25.56 8.50 5.36
C ALA A 369 -27.10 8.37 5.19
N GLY A 370 -27.82 7.93 6.23
CA GLY A 370 -29.28 7.84 6.24
C GLY A 370 -29.88 6.56 5.65
N TYR A 371 -29.06 5.54 5.42
CA TYR A 371 -29.55 4.24 5.00
C TYR A 371 -30.21 3.49 6.16
N ASP A 372 -31.31 2.80 5.87
CA ASP A 372 -31.84 1.75 6.74
C ASP A 372 -31.17 0.44 6.37
N VAL A 373 -30.37 -0.13 7.30
CA VAL A 373 -29.45 -1.20 6.98
C VAL A 373 -29.77 -2.52 7.69
N ARG A 374 -29.68 -3.61 6.93
CA ARG A 374 -29.58 -4.97 7.42
C ARG A 374 -28.07 -5.35 7.48
N VAL A 375 -27.61 -5.76 8.65
CA VAL A 375 -26.24 -6.20 8.88
C VAL A 375 -26.20 -7.71 8.89
N LEU A 376 -25.46 -8.29 7.97
CA LEU A 376 -25.31 -9.73 7.81
C LEU A 376 -23.93 -10.16 8.28
N LYS A 377 -23.85 -11.31 8.97
CA LYS A 377 -22.61 -11.80 9.58
C LYS A 377 -22.51 -13.31 9.43
N LEU A 378 -21.30 -13.78 9.15
CA LEU A 378 -20.97 -15.19 9.14
C LEU A 378 -19.58 -15.40 9.75
N GLU A 379 -19.51 -16.24 10.78
CA GLU A 379 -18.20 -16.61 11.37
C GLU A 379 -17.41 -17.45 10.35
N ALA A 380 -16.11 -17.14 10.18
CA ALA A 380 -15.25 -17.92 9.28
C ALA A 380 -15.21 -19.41 9.64
N ALA A 381 -15.41 -19.73 10.94
CA ALA A 381 -15.49 -21.10 11.44
C ALA A 381 -16.67 -21.91 10.86
N ALA A 382 -17.72 -21.26 10.37
CA ALA A 382 -18.85 -21.91 9.73
C ALA A 382 -18.56 -22.30 8.27
N VAL A 383 -17.49 -21.78 7.66
CA VAL A 383 -17.14 -22.00 6.26
C VAL A 383 -16.32 -23.31 6.13
N PRO A 384 -16.79 -24.34 5.38
CA PRO A 384 -16.06 -25.61 5.26
C PRO A 384 -14.63 -25.45 4.76
N LYS A 385 -14.41 -24.55 3.82
CA LYS A 385 -13.07 -24.27 3.27
C LYS A 385 -12.11 -23.71 4.32
N ALA A 386 -12.57 -22.89 5.25
CA ALA A 386 -11.74 -22.37 6.35
C ALA A 386 -11.26 -23.50 7.27
N GLN A 387 -12.11 -24.53 7.50
CA GLN A 387 -11.73 -25.72 8.23
C GLN A 387 -10.66 -26.55 7.50
N VAL A 388 -10.82 -26.73 6.18
CA VAL A 388 -9.82 -27.41 5.32
C VAL A 388 -8.48 -26.67 5.36
N LEU A 389 -8.50 -25.35 5.37
CA LEU A 389 -7.28 -24.50 5.46
C LEU A 389 -6.68 -24.46 6.88
N ARG A 390 -7.37 -25.09 7.88
CA ARG A 390 -6.98 -25.04 9.31
C ARG A 390 -6.82 -23.61 9.84
N ASN A 391 -7.56 -22.69 9.28
CA ASN A 391 -7.59 -21.28 9.69
C ASN A 391 -9.05 -20.79 9.76
N PRO A 392 -9.85 -21.27 10.76
CA PRO A 392 -11.26 -20.91 10.92
C PRO A 392 -11.45 -19.56 11.65
N VAL A 393 -10.41 -18.73 11.68
CA VAL A 393 -10.42 -17.45 12.38
C VAL A 393 -11.07 -16.37 11.53
N GLY A 394 -11.99 -15.60 12.12
CA GLY A 394 -12.47 -14.36 11.54
C GLY A 394 -13.97 -14.26 11.39
N LEU A 395 -14.39 -13.16 10.76
CA LEU A 395 -15.77 -12.76 10.55
C LEU A 395 -15.94 -12.18 9.16
N LEU A 396 -16.98 -12.61 8.45
CA LEU A 396 -17.50 -11.96 7.25
C LEU A 396 -18.69 -11.09 7.66
N LYS A 397 -18.66 -9.80 7.34
CA LYS A 397 -19.72 -8.85 7.63
C LYS A 397 -20.11 -8.10 6.37
N ALA A 398 -21.41 -8.00 6.08
CA ALA A 398 -21.95 -7.25 4.94
C ALA A 398 -23.03 -6.29 5.41
N ILE A 399 -23.07 -5.11 4.78
CA ILE A 399 -24.02 -4.04 5.03
C ILE A 399 -24.94 -3.94 3.81
N VAL A 400 -26.23 -4.12 4.01
CA VAL A 400 -27.23 -4.17 2.94
C VAL A 400 -28.32 -3.12 3.19
N ASP A 401 -28.68 -2.34 2.17
CA ASP A 401 -29.80 -1.41 2.22
C ASP A 401 -31.13 -2.20 2.22
N THR A 402 -31.96 -2.02 3.26
CA THR A 402 -33.23 -2.75 3.39
C THR A 402 -34.23 -2.42 2.30
N LYS A 403 -34.16 -1.22 1.69
CA LYS A 403 -35.12 -0.76 0.67
C LYS A 403 -34.83 -1.31 -0.71
N THR A 404 -33.53 -1.41 -1.06
CA THR A 404 -33.11 -1.80 -2.41
C THR A 404 -32.48 -3.17 -2.48
N ASP A 405 -32.23 -3.80 -1.33
CA ASP A 405 -31.47 -5.05 -1.16
C ASP A 405 -30.05 -4.98 -1.75
N LYS A 406 -29.52 -3.78 -2.01
CA LYS A 406 -28.16 -3.59 -2.54
C LYS A 406 -27.13 -3.66 -1.43
N VAL A 407 -25.98 -4.24 -1.74
CA VAL A 407 -24.82 -4.24 -0.85
C VAL A 407 -24.19 -2.84 -0.83
N LEU A 408 -24.09 -2.25 0.37
CA LEU A 408 -23.45 -0.96 0.61
C LEU A 408 -22.00 -1.10 1.02
N GLY A 409 -21.65 -2.22 1.68
CA GLY A 409 -20.31 -2.50 2.14
C GLY A 409 -20.10 -3.96 2.52
N ALA A 410 -18.83 -4.37 2.44
CA ALA A 410 -18.38 -5.70 2.86
C ALA A 410 -17.02 -5.59 3.57
N HIS A 411 -16.91 -6.31 4.69
CA HIS A 411 -15.75 -6.32 5.60
C HIS A 411 -15.46 -7.78 5.94
N PHE A 412 -14.44 -8.36 5.32
CA PHE A 412 -14.10 -9.77 5.45
C PHE A 412 -12.75 -9.93 6.13
N PHE A 413 -12.77 -10.43 7.35
CA PHE A 413 -11.56 -10.86 8.06
C PHE A 413 -11.56 -12.38 8.09
N CYS A 414 -10.98 -13.01 7.08
CA CYS A 414 -10.94 -14.47 6.91
C CYS A 414 -9.93 -14.89 5.83
N PRO A 415 -9.52 -16.17 5.77
CA PRO A 415 -8.71 -16.68 4.66
C PRO A 415 -9.38 -16.41 3.30
N GLY A 416 -8.60 -15.98 2.31
CA GLY A 416 -9.10 -15.72 0.95
C GLY A 416 -9.92 -14.44 0.80
N SER A 417 -10.03 -13.62 1.84
CA SER A 417 -10.79 -12.36 1.78
C SER A 417 -10.25 -11.41 0.71
N GLU A 418 -8.96 -11.45 0.43
CA GLU A 418 -8.28 -10.66 -0.61
C GLU A 418 -8.79 -10.94 -2.03
N GLU A 419 -9.30 -12.14 -2.27
CA GLU A 419 -9.92 -12.49 -3.55
C GLU A 419 -11.43 -12.25 -3.51
N MET A 420 -12.10 -12.62 -2.41
CA MET A 420 -13.56 -12.48 -2.26
C MET A 420 -14.01 -11.04 -2.34
N ILE A 421 -13.22 -10.09 -1.83
CA ILE A 421 -13.60 -8.67 -1.79
C ILE A 421 -13.77 -8.08 -3.20
N ASN A 422 -13.12 -8.65 -4.21
CA ASN A 422 -13.28 -8.23 -5.60
C ASN A 422 -14.68 -8.58 -6.16
N LEU A 423 -15.29 -9.69 -5.72
CA LEU A 423 -16.68 -10.02 -6.04
C LEU A 423 -17.63 -8.98 -5.44
N MET A 424 -17.38 -8.60 -4.18
CA MET A 424 -18.20 -7.59 -3.50
C MET A 424 -18.08 -6.21 -4.16
N LYS A 425 -16.86 -5.85 -4.60
CA LYS A 425 -16.64 -4.63 -5.40
C LYS A 425 -17.47 -4.62 -6.68
N LEU A 426 -17.49 -5.72 -7.41
CA LEU A 426 -18.29 -5.85 -8.61
C LEU A 426 -19.80 -5.75 -8.29
N ALA A 427 -20.26 -6.43 -7.24
CA ALA A 427 -21.64 -6.39 -6.80
C ALA A 427 -22.10 -4.96 -6.44
N ILE A 428 -21.28 -4.21 -5.71
CA ILE A 428 -21.57 -2.82 -5.35
C ILE A 428 -21.64 -1.93 -6.59
N ASP A 429 -20.64 -1.99 -7.47
CA ASP A 429 -20.58 -1.12 -8.65
C ASP A 429 -21.68 -1.40 -9.68
N THR A 430 -22.15 -2.64 -9.78
CA THR A 430 -23.19 -3.06 -10.71
C THR A 430 -24.59 -3.13 -10.09
N GLY A 431 -24.68 -2.89 -8.77
CA GLY A 431 -25.94 -2.90 -8.05
C GLY A 431 -26.58 -4.28 -7.89
N ILE A 432 -25.76 -5.36 -7.88
CA ILE A 432 -26.25 -6.71 -7.59
C ILE A 432 -26.79 -6.77 -6.16
N THR A 433 -27.98 -7.39 -6.01
CA THR A 433 -28.65 -7.49 -4.70
C THR A 433 -28.07 -8.58 -3.82
N ALA A 434 -28.28 -8.45 -2.51
CA ALA A 434 -27.93 -9.46 -1.52
C ALA A 434 -28.62 -10.80 -1.85
N HIS A 435 -29.90 -10.77 -2.20
CA HIS A 435 -30.64 -11.95 -2.65
C HIS A 435 -29.96 -12.66 -3.82
N THR A 436 -29.53 -11.91 -4.85
CA THR A 436 -28.86 -12.49 -6.01
C THR A 436 -27.54 -13.17 -5.60
N LEU A 437 -26.75 -12.57 -4.71
CA LEU A 437 -25.51 -13.17 -4.18
C LEU A 437 -25.81 -14.45 -3.40
N GLY A 438 -26.81 -14.45 -2.53
CA GLY A 438 -27.22 -15.62 -1.74
C GLY A 438 -27.73 -16.79 -2.59
N GLN A 439 -28.37 -16.52 -3.74
CA GLN A 439 -28.91 -17.54 -4.64
C GLN A 439 -27.95 -17.97 -5.77
N SER A 440 -26.78 -17.34 -5.85
CA SER A 440 -25.79 -17.68 -6.88
C SER A 440 -25.15 -19.05 -6.63
N ILE A 441 -24.73 -19.70 -7.72
CA ILE A 441 -24.00 -20.98 -7.64
C ILE A 441 -22.49 -20.66 -7.51
N TYR A 442 -21.89 -21.09 -6.42
CA TYR A 442 -20.44 -21.05 -6.20
C TYR A 442 -19.87 -22.46 -6.25
N ASN A 443 -18.63 -22.60 -6.70
CA ASN A 443 -17.94 -23.88 -6.69
C ASN A 443 -17.52 -24.28 -5.26
N HIS A 444 -17.52 -25.59 -4.99
CA HIS A 444 -17.22 -26.18 -3.67
C HIS A 444 -15.94 -27.03 -3.72
N PRO A 445 -15.06 -27.03 -2.66
CA PRO A 445 -15.08 -26.12 -1.51
C PRO A 445 -14.25 -24.87 -1.76
N THR A 446 -14.81 -23.68 -1.58
CA THR A 446 -14.12 -22.39 -1.69
C THR A 446 -14.51 -21.46 -0.53
N MET A 447 -13.75 -20.38 -0.33
CA MET A 447 -14.17 -19.34 0.59
C MET A 447 -15.35 -18.52 0.03
N SER A 448 -15.44 -18.39 -1.31
CA SER A 448 -16.50 -17.61 -1.96
C SER A 448 -17.90 -18.22 -1.81
N GLU A 449 -18.05 -19.54 -1.60
CA GLU A 449 -19.35 -20.16 -1.36
C GLU A 449 -20.01 -19.68 -0.05
N ALA A 450 -19.21 -19.12 0.88
CA ALA A 450 -19.70 -18.48 2.09
C ALA A 450 -20.69 -17.34 1.82
N LEU A 451 -20.70 -16.77 0.60
CA LEU A 451 -21.66 -15.74 0.20
C LEU A 451 -23.10 -16.30 0.13
N ASN A 452 -23.30 -17.61 -0.13
CA ASN A 452 -24.61 -18.22 -0.03
C ASN A 452 -25.16 -18.12 1.41
N ASP A 453 -24.34 -18.46 2.42
CA ASP A 453 -24.77 -18.47 3.82
C ASP A 453 -24.80 -17.05 4.42
N LEU A 454 -23.93 -16.14 3.93
CA LEU A 454 -23.88 -14.76 4.41
C LEU A 454 -25.11 -13.95 3.99
N PHE A 455 -25.63 -14.18 2.78
CA PHE A 455 -26.71 -13.39 2.16
C PHE A 455 -28.08 -14.09 2.18
N VAL A 456 -28.28 -15.00 3.13
CA VAL A 456 -29.60 -15.64 3.37
C VAL A 456 -30.54 -14.73 4.14
#